data_d024500c1c4fda8542b8c4d6cf83716c
#
_entry.id   d024500c1c4fda8542b8c4d6cf83716c
#
_cell.length_a   1.000
_cell.length_b   1.000
_cell.length_c   1.000
_cell.angle_alpha   90.00
_cell.angle_beta   90.00
_cell.angle_gamma   90.00
#
_symmetry.space_group_name_H-M   'P 1'
#
loop_
_entity.id
_entity.type
_entity.pdbx_description
1 polymer ?
#
loop_
_entity_poly.entity_id
_entity_poly.type
_entity_poly.pdbx_seq_one_letter_code
_entity_poly.pdbx_strand_id
1 'polypeptide(L)'
;MNKLKGTVVSVHAGASGQFGKNEQPSIMLEIEGIVGDRHGSSKRAAWAITDKQPEGTIRRNERLWSAISVEELTQITEDMNLTEPLTAEIIGANFCFKGIPQFSRLPRGTTLRFPSGAELQVENFNPPCLGMGKKLAESLQTRSGKQLENTDFSKASKLSRGLVGVVEVAGQVKSGDTVDVVVYEHPSWLKRTESS
;
A
#
# COMPACT_ATOMS: atom_id res chain seq x y z
N MET A 1 18.91 13.98 5.72
CA MET A 1 17.88 13.25 4.96
C MET A 1 18.22 11.77 5.02
N ASN A 2 17.41 11.00 5.73
CA ASN A 2 17.54 9.54 5.76
C ASN A 2 17.07 8.97 4.42
N LYS A 3 18.01 8.39 3.67
CA LYS A 3 17.73 7.71 2.41
C LYS A 3 17.79 6.21 2.63
N LEU A 4 16.71 5.52 2.28
CA LEU A 4 16.67 4.06 2.24
C LEU A 4 16.65 3.63 0.77
N LYS A 5 16.99 2.39 0.52
CA LYS A 5 16.88 1.77 -0.80
C LYS A 5 16.06 0.49 -0.71
N GLY A 6 15.28 0.23 -1.74
CA GLY A 6 14.55 -1.00 -1.90
C GLY A 6 14.51 -1.44 -3.35
N THR A 7 13.74 -2.49 -3.59
CA THR A 7 13.52 -3.04 -4.94
C THR A 7 12.03 -3.24 -5.15
N VAL A 8 11.55 -2.94 -6.36
CA VAL A 8 10.21 -3.29 -6.83
C VAL A 8 10.21 -4.80 -7.15
N VAL A 9 9.48 -5.57 -6.38
CA VAL A 9 9.35 -7.02 -6.60
C VAL A 9 8.33 -7.30 -7.70
N SER A 10 7.16 -6.65 -7.60
CA SER A 10 6.10 -6.77 -8.60
C SER A 10 5.25 -5.51 -8.65
N VAL A 11 4.60 -5.29 -9.79
CA VAL A 11 3.66 -4.20 -10.02
C VAL A 11 2.33 -4.74 -10.55
N HIS A 12 1.22 -4.16 -10.12
CA HIS A 12 -0.11 -4.68 -10.38
C HIS A 12 -1.08 -3.56 -10.73
N ALA A 13 -1.97 -3.84 -11.66
CA ALA A 13 -3.10 -2.96 -11.99
C ALA A 13 -4.37 -3.79 -12.16
N GLY A 14 -5.52 -3.19 -11.91
CA GLY A 14 -6.80 -3.88 -12.04
C GLY A 14 -7.96 -2.91 -12.23
N ALA A 15 -8.81 -3.23 -13.21
CA ALA A 15 -10.05 -2.50 -13.45
C ALA A 15 -11.06 -2.69 -12.30
N SER A 16 -12.12 -1.90 -12.30
CA SER A 16 -13.18 -1.92 -11.27
C SER A 16 -13.87 -3.29 -11.15
N GLY A 17 -14.30 -3.63 -9.94
CA GLY A 17 -15.13 -4.82 -9.66
C GLY A 17 -14.42 -6.00 -9.00
N GLN A 18 -13.08 -6.00 -8.91
CA GLN A 18 -12.32 -7.06 -8.25
C GLN A 18 -11.51 -6.51 -7.07
N PHE A 19 -11.39 -7.27 -5.98
CA PHE A 19 -10.52 -6.90 -4.86
C PHE A 19 -9.04 -7.09 -5.19
N GLY A 20 -8.68 -8.10 -5.97
CA GLY A 20 -7.33 -8.35 -6.45
C GLY A 20 -6.93 -7.44 -7.61
N LYS A 21 -5.67 -7.50 -7.99
CA LYS A 21 -5.10 -6.83 -9.16
C LYS A 21 -4.19 -7.81 -9.88
N ASN A 22 -4.09 -7.68 -11.18
CA ASN A 22 -3.25 -8.57 -11.99
C ASN A 22 -1.82 -8.05 -12.04
N GLU A 23 -0.85 -8.95 -11.93
CA GLU A 23 0.56 -8.60 -12.13
C GLU A 23 0.79 -8.14 -13.57
N GLN A 24 1.62 -7.11 -13.72
CA GLN A 24 2.00 -6.52 -14.98
C GLN A 24 3.54 -6.50 -15.10
N PRO A 25 4.10 -6.57 -16.31
CA PRO A 25 5.55 -6.41 -16.49
C PRO A 25 6.01 -5.00 -16.13
N SER A 26 5.16 -4.00 -16.30
CA SER A 26 5.35 -2.62 -15.91
C SER A 26 4.00 -1.91 -15.81
N ILE A 27 3.96 -0.81 -15.06
CA ILE A 27 2.81 0.09 -14.98
C ILE A 27 3.24 1.51 -15.33
N MET A 28 2.32 2.27 -15.95
CA MET A 28 2.51 3.70 -16.23
C MET A 28 1.83 4.50 -15.14
N LEU A 29 2.57 5.43 -14.56
CA LEU A 29 2.09 6.41 -13.59
C LEU A 29 1.76 7.71 -14.30
N GLU A 30 0.61 8.26 -14.03
CA GLU A 30 0.18 9.60 -14.39
C GLU A 30 -0.22 10.35 -13.12
N ILE A 31 -0.29 11.67 -13.18
CA ILE A 31 -0.64 12.50 -12.01
C ILE A 31 -2.00 12.09 -11.42
N GLU A 32 -2.89 11.58 -12.24
CA GLU A 32 -4.22 11.14 -11.83
C GLU A 32 -4.28 9.68 -11.33
N GLY A 33 -3.12 8.96 -11.34
CA GLY A 33 -2.99 7.61 -10.83
C GLY A 33 -2.28 6.65 -11.77
N ILE A 34 -2.57 5.37 -11.64
CA ILE A 34 -1.99 4.30 -12.46
C ILE A 34 -2.92 4.05 -13.65
N VAL A 35 -2.36 4.10 -14.85
CA VAL A 35 -3.11 3.83 -16.09
C VAL A 35 -3.75 2.44 -16.03
N GLY A 36 -5.06 2.37 -16.29
CA GLY A 36 -5.82 1.12 -16.25
C GLY A 36 -6.18 0.60 -14.85
N ASP A 37 -5.81 1.33 -13.78
CA ASP A 37 -6.23 0.98 -12.43
C ASP A 37 -7.55 1.68 -12.02
N ARG A 38 -8.34 0.99 -11.22
CA ARG A 38 -9.65 1.48 -10.73
C ARG A 38 -9.57 2.72 -9.85
N HIS A 39 -8.42 3.04 -9.28
CA HIS A 39 -8.22 4.21 -8.43
C HIS A 39 -7.70 5.44 -9.19
N GLY A 40 -7.61 5.35 -10.52
CA GLY A 40 -7.15 6.43 -11.39
C GLY A 40 -8.16 7.58 -11.49
N SER A 41 -8.26 8.39 -10.45
CA SER A 41 -9.04 9.63 -10.43
C SER A 41 -8.49 10.55 -9.35
N SER A 42 -8.21 11.80 -9.71
CA SER A 42 -7.74 12.83 -8.76
C SER A 42 -8.76 13.18 -7.67
N LYS A 43 -10.01 12.76 -7.83
CA LYS A 43 -11.12 13.02 -6.90
C LYS A 43 -11.81 11.74 -6.50
N ARG A 44 -12.34 11.72 -5.29
CA ARG A 44 -13.22 10.65 -4.78
C ARG A 44 -14.27 11.19 -3.83
N ALA A 45 -15.32 10.43 -3.63
CA ALA A 45 -16.29 10.70 -2.57
C ALA A 45 -15.69 10.33 -1.19
N ALA A 46 -16.03 11.08 -0.17
CA ALA A 46 -15.70 10.75 1.22
C ALA A 46 -16.50 9.53 1.67
N TRP A 47 -15.87 8.66 2.46
CA TRP A 47 -16.48 7.49 3.08
C TRP A 47 -16.87 7.80 4.54
N ALA A 48 -18.07 7.40 4.93
CA ALA A 48 -18.63 7.71 6.24
C ALA A 48 -17.76 7.31 7.45
N ILE A 49 -16.98 6.25 7.33
CA ILE A 49 -16.25 5.64 8.47
C ILE A 49 -14.83 6.17 8.59
N THR A 50 -14.19 6.53 7.48
CA THR A 50 -12.75 6.78 7.44
C THR A 50 -12.37 8.23 7.18
N ASP A 51 -13.29 9.02 6.64
CA ASP A 51 -13.05 10.41 6.30
C ASP A 51 -13.66 11.36 7.33
N LYS A 52 -13.05 12.54 7.46
CA LYS A 52 -13.54 13.59 8.36
C LYS A 52 -14.71 14.38 7.79
N GLN A 53 -14.90 14.32 6.45
CA GLN A 53 -15.97 14.99 5.75
C GLN A 53 -17.25 14.12 5.79
N PRO A 54 -18.44 14.74 5.65
CA PRO A 54 -19.68 13.99 5.44
C PRO A 54 -19.57 13.04 4.25
N GLU A 55 -20.24 11.88 4.36
CA GLU A 55 -20.29 10.89 3.29
C GLU A 55 -20.73 11.52 1.96
N GLY A 56 -20.07 11.12 0.87
CA GLY A 56 -20.38 11.63 -0.48
C GLY A 56 -19.71 12.96 -0.81
N THR A 57 -19.12 13.68 0.15
CA THR A 57 -18.40 14.93 -0.15
C THR A 57 -17.25 14.64 -1.12
N ILE A 58 -17.20 15.36 -2.25
CA ILE A 58 -16.10 15.22 -3.21
C ILE A 58 -14.84 15.85 -2.66
N ARG A 59 -13.78 15.06 -2.61
CA ARG A 59 -12.47 15.45 -2.08
C ARG A 59 -11.34 14.95 -2.97
N ARG A 60 -10.10 15.43 -2.73
CA ARG A 60 -8.89 14.90 -3.37
C ARG A 60 -8.74 13.41 -3.07
N ASN A 61 -8.38 12.64 -4.06
CA ASN A 61 -8.04 11.24 -3.88
C ASN A 61 -6.57 11.11 -3.45
N GLU A 62 -6.33 10.76 -2.21
CA GLU A 62 -5.01 10.51 -1.63
C GLU A 62 -4.59 9.04 -1.76
N ARG A 63 -5.33 8.24 -2.53
CA ARG A 63 -5.16 6.78 -2.64
C ARG A 63 -5.04 6.35 -4.11
N LEU A 64 -4.26 7.10 -4.90
CA LEU A 64 -4.04 6.82 -6.32
C LEU A 64 -3.21 5.55 -6.54
N TRP A 65 -2.45 5.15 -5.54
CA TRP A 65 -1.72 3.89 -5.49
C TRP A 65 -1.77 3.28 -4.10
N SER A 66 -1.49 1.98 -4.03
CA SER A 66 -1.30 1.24 -2.79
C SER A 66 -0.07 0.33 -2.90
N ALA A 67 0.65 0.17 -1.81
CA ALA A 67 1.86 -0.64 -1.78
C ALA A 67 2.00 -1.38 -0.46
N ILE A 68 2.74 -2.50 -0.49
CA ILE A 68 3.11 -3.31 0.67
C ILE A 68 4.52 -3.86 0.47
N SER A 69 5.17 -4.34 1.52
CA SER A 69 6.45 -5.02 1.39
C SER A 69 6.32 -6.54 1.50
N VAL A 70 7.30 -7.26 0.91
CA VAL A 70 7.40 -8.72 1.02
C VAL A 70 7.52 -9.14 2.48
N GLU A 71 8.30 -8.40 3.27
CA GLU A 71 8.53 -8.66 4.68
C GLU A 71 7.22 -8.61 5.48
N GLU A 72 6.36 -7.62 5.19
CA GLU A 72 5.06 -7.49 5.84
C GLU A 72 4.07 -8.55 5.36
N LEU A 73 4.07 -8.90 4.06
CA LEU A 73 3.27 -10.01 3.54
C LEU A 73 3.64 -11.33 4.21
N THR A 74 4.94 -11.58 4.39
CA THR A 74 5.44 -12.77 5.08
C THR A 74 4.94 -12.80 6.53
N GLN A 75 5.06 -11.69 7.25
CA GLN A 75 4.58 -11.60 8.63
C GLN A 75 3.07 -11.84 8.74
N ILE A 76 2.27 -11.23 7.86
CA ILE A 76 0.82 -11.43 7.84
C ILE A 76 0.47 -12.89 7.53
N THR A 77 1.19 -13.52 6.58
CA THR A 77 1.02 -14.95 6.24
C THR A 77 1.22 -15.84 7.47
N GLU A 78 2.29 -15.60 8.23
CA GLU A 78 2.59 -16.36 9.45
C GLU A 78 1.56 -16.08 10.56
N ASP A 79 1.21 -14.83 10.81
CA ASP A 79 0.24 -14.44 11.84
C ASP A 79 -1.16 -15.00 11.57
N MET A 80 -1.53 -15.15 10.30
CA MET A 80 -2.77 -15.81 9.88
C MET A 80 -2.62 -17.33 9.75
N ASN A 81 -1.43 -17.88 9.95
CA ASN A 81 -1.11 -19.31 9.82
C ASN A 81 -1.55 -19.90 8.46
N LEU A 82 -1.32 -19.17 7.37
CA LEU A 82 -1.75 -19.56 6.03
C LEU A 82 -0.90 -20.70 5.46
N THR A 83 -1.52 -21.58 4.68
CA THR A 83 -0.82 -22.65 3.93
C THR A 83 0.01 -22.06 2.80
N GLU A 84 -0.51 -21.07 2.09
CA GLU A 84 0.14 -20.41 0.97
C GLU A 84 0.52 -18.97 1.32
N PRO A 85 1.62 -18.43 0.76
CA PRO A 85 2.03 -17.05 0.96
C PRO A 85 0.96 -16.06 0.48
N LEU A 86 0.69 -15.05 1.29
CA LEU A 86 -0.14 -13.93 0.88
C LEU A 86 0.64 -13.05 -0.12
N THR A 87 -0.01 -12.66 -1.22
CA THR A 87 0.61 -11.86 -2.28
C THR A 87 0.00 -10.47 -2.40
N ALA A 88 0.77 -9.53 -2.98
CA ALA A 88 0.28 -8.18 -3.26
C ALA A 88 -0.91 -8.19 -4.23
N GLU A 89 -0.92 -9.12 -5.18
CA GLU A 89 -2.01 -9.36 -6.12
C GLU A 89 -3.33 -9.66 -5.40
N ILE A 90 -3.31 -10.64 -4.51
CA ILE A 90 -4.51 -11.10 -3.77
C ILE A 90 -5.11 -9.99 -2.93
N ILE A 91 -4.27 -9.22 -2.24
CA ILE A 91 -4.73 -8.09 -1.40
C ILE A 91 -4.96 -6.81 -2.18
N GLY A 92 -4.72 -6.79 -3.49
CA GLY A 92 -4.99 -5.66 -4.37
C GLY A 92 -4.04 -4.47 -4.21
N ALA A 93 -2.79 -4.69 -3.80
CA ALA A 93 -1.76 -3.66 -3.82
C ALA A 93 -1.21 -3.44 -5.23
N ASN A 94 -0.87 -2.20 -5.59
CA ASN A 94 -0.26 -1.88 -6.88
C ASN A 94 1.23 -2.19 -6.92
N PHE A 95 1.91 -2.05 -5.78
CA PHE A 95 3.35 -2.31 -5.68
C PHE A 95 3.64 -3.29 -4.56
N CYS A 96 4.57 -4.20 -4.83
CA CYS A 96 5.26 -4.98 -3.81
C CYS A 96 6.72 -4.56 -3.76
N PHE A 97 7.18 -4.10 -2.59
CA PHE A 97 8.58 -3.71 -2.38
C PHE A 97 9.32 -4.72 -1.52
N LYS A 98 10.66 -4.70 -1.57
CA LYS A 98 11.54 -5.46 -0.71
C LYS A 98 12.71 -4.59 -0.23
N GLY A 99 13.18 -4.85 0.98
CA GLY A 99 14.39 -4.22 1.53
C GLY A 99 14.15 -2.84 2.16
N ILE A 100 12.89 -2.43 2.33
CA ILE A 100 12.53 -1.17 3.01
C ILE A 100 12.04 -1.51 4.42
N PRO A 101 12.84 -1.23 5.48
CA PRO A 101 12.44 -1.55 6.85
C PRO A 101 11.14 -0.87 7.27
N GLN A 102 10.24 -1.61 7.92
CA GLN A 102 8.99 -1.09 8.46
C GLN A 102 8.20 -0.25 7.44
N PHE A 103 8.06 -0.75 6.21
CA PHE A 103 7.50 -0.03 5.08
C PHE A 103 6.18 0.67 5.41
N SER A 104 5.23 0.00 6.05
CA SER A 104 3.93 0.56 6.43
C SER A 104 4.01 1.70 7.46
N ARG A 105 5.16 1.93 8.07
CA ARG A 105 5.38 2.99 9.06
C ARG A 105 6.12 4.21 8.52
N LEU A 106 6.44 4.22 7.24
CA LEU A 106 7.02 5.41 6.61
C LEU A 106 6.06 6.59 6.76
N PRO A 107 6.57 7.75 7.20
CA PRO A 107 5.74 8.91 7.48
C PRO A 107 5.14 9.50 6.19
N ARG A 108 3.99 10.15 6.33
CA ARG A 108 3.41 10.98 5.28
C ARG A 108 4.44 11.98 4.77
N GLY A 109 4.45 12.22 3.44
CA GLY A 109 5.43 13.09 2.78
C GLY A 109 6.73 12.39 2.38
N THR A 110 6.91 11.09 2.74
CA THR A 110 8.01 10.27 2.21
C THR A 110 7.85 10.13 0.70
N THR A 111 8.94 10.30 -0.04
CA THR A 111 8.97 10.18 -1.51
C THR A 111 9.67 8.88 -1.92
N LEU A 112 9.08 8.15 -2.86
CA LEU A 112 9.64 6.96 -3.50
C LEU A 112 10.03 7.34 -4.92
N ARG A 113 11.32 7.21 -5.27
CA ARG A 113 11.89 7.64 -6.57
C ARG A 113 12.36 6.44 -7.35
N PHE A 114 12.00 6.40 -8.63
CA PHE A 114 12.33 5.30 -9.53
C PHE A 114 13.34 5.71 -10.60
N PRO A 115 14.05 4.75 -11.26
CA PRO A 115 15.05 5.03 -12.29
C PRO A 115 14.49 5.79 -13.49
N SER A 116 13.21 5.65 -13.79
CA SER A 116 12.51 6.39 -14.86
C SER A 116 12.33 7.88 -14.58
N GLY A 117 12.61 8.33 -13.37
CA GLY A 117 12.29 9.66 -12.88
C GLY A 117 10.88 9.76 -12.26
N ALA A 118 10.07 8.72 -12.31
CA ALA A 118 8.77 8.70 -11.63
C ALA A 118 8.93 8.86 -10.12
N GLU A 119 8.00 9.58 -9.49
CA GLU A 119 7.99 9.80 -8.05
C GLU A 119 6.58 9.54 -7.48
N LEU A 120 6.54 8.81 -6.37
CA LEU A 120 5.35 8.62 -5.57
C LEU A 120 5.53 9.30 -4.21
N GLN A 121 4.45 9.90 -3.68
CA GLN A 121 4.44 10.43 -2.32
C GLN A 121 3.50 9.64 -1.44
N VAL A 122 3.97 9.29 -0.25
CA VAL A 122 3.16 8.64 0.80
C VAL A 122 2.20 9.65 1.40
N GLU A 123 0.91 9.30 1.41
CA GLU A 123 -0.14 10.13 2.02
C GLU A 123 -0.69 9.55 3.31
N ASN A 124 -0.82 8.23 3.40
CA ASN A 124 -1.39 7.60 4.58
C ASN A 124 -1.04 6.12 4.68
N PHE A 125 -1.19 5.58 5.88
CA PHE A 125 -1.30 4.15 6.12
C PHE A 125 -2.53 3.60 5.39
N ASN A 126 -2.44 2.39 4.88
CA ASN A 126 -3.56 1.70 4.23
C ASN A 126 -4.31 0.83 5.26
N PRO A 127 -5.41 1.29 5.86
CA PRO A 127 -6.09 0.52 6.89
C PRO A 127 -6.66 -0.79 6.33
N PRO A 128 -6.52 -1.92 7.06
CA PRO A 128 -7.15 -3.15 6.66
C PRO A 128 -8.69 -3.03 6.74
N CYS A 129 -9.40 -3.61 5.78
CA CYS A 129 -10.85 -3.57 5.73
C CYS A 129 -11.47 -4.97 5.90
N LEU A 130 -12.68 -5.02 6.47
CA LEU A 130 -13.42 -6.26 6.65
C LEU A 130 -13.79 -6.94 5.33
N GLY A 131 -14.04 -6.18 4.26
CA GLY A 131 -14.32 -6.74 2.93
C GLY A 131 -13.18 -7.59 2.39
N MET A 132 -11.91 -7.13 2.56
CA MET A 132 -10.75 -7.94 2.23
C MET A 132 -10.64 -9.15 3.16
N GLY A 133 -10.84 -8.98 4.46
CA GLY A 133 -10.82 -10.09 5.41
C GLY A 133 -11.83 -11.18 5.05
N LYS A 134 -13.05 -10.82 4.68
CA LYS A 134 -14.09 -11.76 4.22
C LYS A 134 -13.61 -12.53 2.98
N LYS A 135 -13.12 -11.82 1.95
CA LYS A 135 -12.60 -12.45 0.73
C LYS A 135 -11.50 -13.47 1.03
N LEU A 136 -10.54 -13.11 1.88
CA LEU A 136 -9.44 -14.00 2.24
C LEU A 136 -9.93 -15.21 3.04
N ALA A 137 -10.90 -15.04 3.95
CA ALA A 137 -11.51 -16.13 4.72
C ALA A 137 -12.27 -17.13 3.83
N GLU A 138 -12.82 -16.67 2.70
CA GLU A 138 -13.51 -17.51 1.73
C GLU A 138 -12.55 -18.27 0.79
N SER A 139 -11.32 -17.77 0.58
CA SER A 139 -10.42 -18.27 -0.47
C SER A 139 -9.13 -18.90 0.02
N LEU A 140 -8.72 -18.64 1.26
CA LEU A 140 -7.46 -19.14 1.81
C LEU A 140 -7.66 -20.18 2.90
N GLN A 141 -6.64 -21.01 3.12
CA GLN A 141 -6.64 -22.07 4.11
C GLN A 141 -5.52 -21.86 5.13
N THR A 142 -5.75 -22.30 6.37
CA THR A 142 -4.73 -22.31 7.40
C THR A 142 -4.03 -23.67 7.49
N ARG A 143 -2.77 -23.68 7.91
CA ARG A 143 -1.98 -24.90 8.15
C ARG A 143 -2.59 -25.80 9.24
N SER A 144 -3.33 -25.21 10.17
CA SER A 144 -4.03 -25.93 11.24
C SER A 144 -5.38 -26.53 10.83
N GLY A 145 -5.87 -26.24 9.61
CA GLY A 145 -7.22 -26.59 9.17
C GLY A 145 -8.34 -25.76 9.81
N LYS A 146 -8.02 -24.81 10.70
CA LYS A 146 -9.01 -23.90 11.27
C LYS A 146 -9.50 -22.93 10.20
N GLN A 147 -10.80 -22.71 10.11
CA GLN A 147 -11.38 -21.71 9.21
C GLN A 147 -11.00 -20.30 9.67
N LEU A 148 -10.64 -19.45 8.69
CA LEU A 148 -10.37 -18.04 8.92
C LEU A 148 -11.64 -17.26 9.24
N GLU A 149 -11.53 -16.33 10.17
CA GLU A 149 -12.55 -15.34 10.46
C GLU A 149 -12.35 -14.07 9.59
N ASN A 150 -13.44 -13.36 9.31
CA ASN A 150 -13.39 -12.10 8.54
C ASN A 150 -12.50 -11.03 9.19
N THR A 151 -12.22 -11.15 10.48
CA THR A 151 -11.39 -10.22 11.26
C THR A 151 -9.92 -10.60 11.32
N ASP A 152 -9.53 -11.82 10.93
CA ASP A 152 -8.15 -12.30 11.12
C ASP A 152 -7.15 -11.50 10.29
N PHE A 153 -7.48 -11.17 9.04
CA PHE A 153 -6.65 -10.27 8.23
C PHE A 153 -6.48 -8.90 8.88
N SER A 154 -7.54 -8.32 9.43
CA SER A 154 -7.46 -7.00 10.07
C SER A 154 -6.65 -7.02 11.36
N LYS A 155 -6.67 -8.13 12.11
CA LYS A 155 -5.83 -8.34 13.31
C LYS A 155 -4.36 -8.47 12.91
N ALA A 156 -4.06 -9.37 11.96
CA ALA A 156 -2.69 -9.67 11.51
C ALA A 156 -2.02 -8.46 10.82
N SER A 157 -2.78 -7.67 10.04
CA SER A 157 -2.25 -6.55 9.26
C SER A 157 -2.47 -5.16 9.87
N LYS A 158 -2.82 -5.09 11.16
CA LYS A 158 -3.18 -3.83 11.85
C LYS A 158 -2.18 -2.68 11.66
N LEU A 159 -0.88 -2.99 11.60
CA LEU A 159 0.21 -2.01 11.45
C LEU A 159 1.12 -2.29 10.22
N SER A 160 0.73 -3.24 9.38
CA SER A 160 1.55 -3.76 8.27
C SER A 160 0.76 -3.95 6.96
N ARG A 161 -0.40 -3.27 6.82
CA ARG A 161 -1.26 -3.37 5.62
C ARG A 161 -0.68 -2.62 4.42
N GLY A 162 0.39 -1.87 4.59
CA GLY A 162 1.00 -1.07 3.55
C GLY A 162 0.60 0.41 3.59
N LEU A 163 0.90 1.09 2.52
CA LEU A 163 0.73 2.53 2.34
C LEU A 163 -0.12 2.84 1.12
N VAL A 164 -0.66 4.05 1.12
CA VAL A 164 -1.35 4.67 -0.01
C VAL A 164 -0.79 6.07 -0.25
N GLY A 165 -0.94 6.57 -1.47
CA GLY A 165 -0.45 7.89 -1.77
C GLY A 165 -0.82 8.39 -3.15
N VAL A 166 -0.10 9.41 -3.61
CA VAL A 166 -0.30 10.11 -4.86
C VAL A 166 0.93 10.02 -5.76
N VAL A 167 0.75 10.28 -7.03
CA VAL A 167 1.84 10.40 -8.00
C VAL A 167 2.28 11.86 -8.03
N GLU A 168 3.58 12.11 -7.77
CA GLU A 168 4.18 13.44 -7.86
C GLU A 168 4.81 13.69 -9.24
N VAL A 169 5.44 12.64 -9.81
CA VAL A 169 6.03 12.70 -11.16
C VAL A 169 5.62 11.46 -11.93
N ALA A 170 5.08 11.68 -13.12
CA ALA A 170 4.67 10.61 -14.02
C ALA A 170 5.87 9.82 -14.56
N GLY A 171 5.65 8.56 -14.93
CA GLY A 171 6.66 7.72 -15.53
C GLY A 171 6.37 6.22 -15.37
N GLN A 172 7.18 5.40 -16.02
CA GLN A 172 7.03 3.96 -15.97
C GLN A 172 7.76 3.35 -14.77
N VAL A 173 7.13 2.37 -14.12
CA VAL A 173 7.75 1.53 -13.07
C VAL A 173 7.56 0.06 -13.44
N LYS A 174 8.63 -0.74 -13.26
CA LYS A 174 8.63 -2.17 -13.58
C LYS A 174 9.21 -3.02 -12.46
N SER A 175 8.91 -4.29 -12.47
CA SER A 175 9.57 -5.28 -11.62
C SER A 175 11.09 -5.23 -11.81
N GLY A 176 11.84 -5.31 -10.72
CA GLY A 176 13.31 -5.21 -10.69
C GLY A 176 13.86 -3.78 -10.58
N ASP A 177 13.04 -2.74 -10.72
CA ASP A 177 13.51 -1.36 -10.52
C ASP A 177 13.98 -1.17 -9.07
N THR A 178 15.05 -0.41 -8.90
CA THR A 178 15.43 0.11 -7.58
C THR A 178 14.47 1.23 -7.18
N VAL A 179 14.27 1.40 -5.89
CA VAL A 179 13.53 2.53 -5.35
C VAL A 179 14.37 3.26 -4.31
N ASP A 180 14.62 4.54 -4.54
CA ASP A 180 15.21 5.43 -3.55
C ASP A 180 14.09 6.03 -2.69
N VAL A 181 14.15 5.80 -1.38
CA VAL A 181 13.16 6.27 -0.41
C VAL A 181 13.72 7.46 0.33
N VAL A 182 13.15 8.62 0.11
CA VAL A 182 13.49 9.85 0.81
C VAL A 182 12.50 10.01 1.97
N VAL A 183 12.91 9.58 3.15
CA VAL A 183 12.04 9.59 4.33
C VAL A 183 11.79 11.03 4.76
N TYR A 184 10.51 11.37 4.95
CA TYR A 184 10.13 12.67 5.50
C TYR A 184 10.63 12.82 6.95
N GLU A 185 11.28 13.93 7.22
CA GLU A 185 11.75 14.28 8.56
C GLU A 185 11.05 15.54 9.05
N HIS A 186 10.55 15.49 10.27
CA HIS A 186 10.06 16.70 10.93
C HIS A 186 11.19 17.72 11.09
N PRO A 187 10.94 19.02 10.89
CA PRO A 187 11.90 20.06 11.19
C PRO A 187 12.44 19.91 12.61
N SER A 188 13.74 20.19 12.81
CA SER A 188 14.42 19.96 14.08
C SER A 188 13.78 20.71 15.26
N TRP A 189 13.18 21.86 15.01
CA TRP A 189 12.48 22.66 16.02
C TRP A 189 11.14 22.06 16.47
N LEU A 190 10.56 21.10 15.68
CA LEU A 190 9.40 20.31 16.08
C LEU A 190 9.76 19.08 16.90
N LYS A 191 11.03 18.66 16.90
CA LYS A 191 11.53 17.59 17.75
C LYS A 191 11.60 18.12 19.19
N ARG A 192 10.46 18.35 19.81
CA ARG A 192 10.39 18.72 21.22
C ARG A 192 10.69 17.49 22.06
N THR A 193 11.84 17.54 22.71
CA THR A 193 12.05 17.23 24.13
C THR A 193 11.06 16.21 24.71
N GLU A 194 11.26 14.94 24.45
CA GLU A 194 11.05 13.92 25.48
C GLU A 194 12.27 13.97 26.40
N SER A 195 12.29 14.93 27.28
CA SER A 195 13.23 15.00 28.40
C SER A 195 12.56 15.76 29.53
N SER A 196 11.87 15.02 30.37
CA SER A 196 11.78 15.21 31.83
C SER A 196 11.04 14.03 32.43
#